data_fd7b5d28874e01cf7c924468ec1e7b11
#
_entry.id   fd7b5d28874e01cf7c924468ec1e7b11
#
_cell.length_a   1.000
_cell.length_b   1.000
_cell.length_c   1.000
_cell.angle_alpha   90.00
_cell.angle_beta   90.00
_cell.angle_gamma   90.00
#
_symmetry.space_group_name_H-M   'P 1'
#
loop_
_entity.id
_entity.type
_entity.pdbx_description
1 polymer ?
#
loop_
_entity_poly.entity_id
_entity_poly.type
_entity_poly.pdbx_seq_one_letter_code
_entity_poly.pdbx_strand_id
1 'polypeptide(L)'
;DAIAFSFQMQGHSFYALSFPTGDATWLFDISSGAWTEWLWRDPSDNTLHRHRAANHLLFNGVHLVGDWETGDVYALDMDTYTDNGDPILRLRATQTLEAEQERVFVSSLQVDMETGVGLATGQGSTPELMLRYSLDGGHSWSNLRTASVGAVGAYGTRALFRRLGQGRNRVWEI
;
A
#
# COMPACT_ATOMS: atom_id res chain seq x y z
N ASP A 1 -12.89 5.73 21.37
CA ASP A 1 -12.37 4.41 21.70
C ASP A 1 -11.14 4.10 20.84
N ALA A 2 -10.17 3.39 21.42
CA ALA A 2 -8.98 2.96 20.73
C ALA A 2 -8.60 1.55 21.22
N ILE A 3 -8.13 0.72 20.32
CA ILE A 3 -7.61 -0.63 20.59
C ILE A 3 -6.18 -0.65 20.08
N ALA A 4 -5.26 -1.20 20.88
CA ALA A 4 -3.85 -1.26 20.48
C ALA A 4 -3.23 -2.60 20.85
N PHE A 5 -2.28 -3.03 20.02
CA PHE A 5 -1.42 -4.15 20.32
C PHE A 5 -0.04 -3.94 19.69
N SER A 6 0.94 -4.71 20.12
CA SER A 6 2.29 -4.67 19.57
C SER A 6 2.74 -6.07 19.18
N PHE A 7 3.61 -6.14 18.17
CA PHE A 7 4.20 -7.38 17.72
C PHE A 7 5.58 -7.12 17.09
N GLN A 8 6.37 -8.17 16.98
CA GLN A 8 7.68 -8.12 16.33
C GLN A 8 7.71 -9.14 15.21
N MET A 9 8.13 -8.71 14.02
CA MET A 9 8.21 -9.57 12.85
C MET A 9 9.39 -9.15 11.99
N GLN A 10 10.21 -10.12 11.55
CA GLN A 10 11.36 -9.92 10.66
C GLN A 10 12.31 -8.78 11.08
N GLY A 11 12.57 -8.64 12.38
CA GLY A 11 13.46 -7.62 12.92
C GLY A 11 12.84 -6.24 13.12
N HIS A 12 11.61 -6.04 12.75
CA HIS A 12 10.84 -4.83 13.02
C HIS A 12 9.95 -5.00 14.25
N SER A 13 9.75 -3.90 14.97
CA SER A 13 8.82 -3.82 16.10
C SER A 13 7.68 -2.89 15.74
N PHE A 14 6.46 -3.42 15.75
CA PHE A 14 5.27 -2.70 15.34
C PHE A 14 4.35 -2.39 16.51
N TYR A 15 3.73 -1.23 16.46
CA TYR A 15 2.63 -0.83 17.33
C TYR A 15 1.41 -0.51 16.45
N ALA A 16 0.38 -1.33 16.57
CA ALA A 16 -0.88 -1.15 15.86
C ALA A 16 -1.87 -0.40 16.75
N LEU A 17 -2.49 0.64 16.21
CA LEU A 17 -3.48 1.49 16.89
C LEU A 17 -4.72 1.59 16.02
N SER A 18 -5.82 1.01 16.46
CA SER A 18 -7.09 1.00 15.75
C SER A 18 -8.13 1.87 16.45
N PHE A 19 -8.86 2.63 15.66
CA PHE A 19 -9.96 3.51 16.08
C PHE A 19 -11.28 2.98 15.49
N PRO A 20 -12.02 2.12 16.22
CA PRO A 20 -13.25 1.53 15.72
C PRO A 20 -14.28 2.52 15.21
N THR A 21 -14.53 3.60 15.96
CA THR A 21 -15.49 4.63 15.56
C THR A 21 -15.00 5.50 14.41
N GLY A 22 -13.67 5.71 14.32
CA GLY A 22 -13.04 6.47 13.24
C GLY A 22 -12.74 5.65 11.99
N ASP A 23 -13.02 4.35 12.02
CA ASP A 23 -12.78 3.39 10.94
C ASP A 23 -11.36 3.48 10.37
N ALA A 24 -10.36 3.56 11.24
CA ALA A 24 -8.96 3.73 10.88
C ALA A 24 -8.05 2.84 11.73
N THR A 25 -7.00 2.32 11.12
CA THR A 25 -5.90 1.63 11.83
C THR A 25 -4.57 2.20 11.37
N TRP A 26 -3.73 2.54 12.34
CA TRP A 26 -2.39 3.04 12.12
C TRP A 26 -1.35 2.05 12.66
N LEU A 27 -0.32 1.80 11.87
CA LEU A 27 0.80 0.96 12.23
C LEU A 27 2.05 1.82 12.36
N PHE A 28 2.64 1.84 13.55
CA PHE A 28 3.92 2.48 13.80
C PHE A 28 5.02 1.44 13.78
N ASP A 29 5.99 1.60 12.90
CA ASP A 29 7.22 0.81 12.91
C ASP A 29 8.27 1.55 13.74
N ILE A 30 8.60 1.00 14.90
CA ILE A 30 9.58 1.56 15.83
C ILE A 30 10.97 1.59 15.20
N SER A 31 11.29 0.62 14.34
CA SER A 31 12.61 0.49 13.72
C SER A 31 12.90 1.57 12.69
N SER A 32 11.89 1.99 11.93
CA SER A 32 11.99 3.06 10.92
C SER A 32 11.50 4.42 11.42
N GLY A 33 10.75 4.45 12.53
CA GLY A 33 10.11 5.67 13.04
C GLY A 33 8.93 6.15 12.19
N ALA A 34 8.41 5.31 11.30
CA ALA A 34 7.37 5.67 10.35
C ALA A 34 5.98 5.20 10.80
N TRP A 35 4.99 6.04 10.55
CA TRP A 35 3.58 5.68 10.62
C TRP A 35 3.09 5.27 9.23
N THR A 36 2.31 4.19 9.18
CA THR A 36 1.64 3.71 7.96
C THR A 36 0.18 3.46 8.29
N GLU A 37 -0.72 3.85 7.41
CA GLU A 37 -2.11 3.47 7.53
C GLU A 37 -2.25 2.00 7.15
N TRP A 38 -2.90 1.21 8.01
CA TRP A 38 -3.09 -0.22 7.83
C TRP A 38 -4.56 -0.49 7.62
N LEU A 39 -4.92 -0.76 6.37
CA LEU A 39 -6.30 -0.83 5.91
C LEU A 39 -6.66 -2.21 5.42
N TRP A 40 -7.94 -2.49 5.44
CA TRP A 40 -8.57 -3.59 4.72
C TRP A 40 -9.46 -3.00 3.61
N ARG A 41 -9.43 -3.61 2.44
CA ARG A 41 -10.27 -3.23 1.31
C ARG A 41 -11.45 -4.19 1.22
N ASP A 42 -12.67 -3.67 1.31
CA ASP A 42 -13.88 -4.46 1.06
C ASP A 42 -13.95 -4.85 -0.43
N PRO A 43 -13.93 -6.15 -0.75
CA PRO A 43 -13.99 -6.61 -2.14
C PRO A 43 -15.35 -6.34 -2.81
N SER A 44 -16.41 -6.09 -2.05
CA SER A 44 -17.76 -5.89 -2.58
C SER A 44 -17.95 -4.52 -3.23
N ASP A 45 -17.35 -3.48 -2.68
CA ASP A 45 -17.53 -2.09 -3.13
C ASP A 45 -16.20 -1.33 -3.30
N ASN A 46 -15.07 -1.95 -2.97
CA ASN A 46 -13.72 -1.39 -2.99
C ASN A 46 -13.50 -0.24 -2.00
N THR A 47 -14.30 -0.10 -0.96
CA THR A 47 -14.05 0.86 0.11
C THR A 47 -12.91 0.39 1.02
N LEU A 48 -12.24 1.35 1.63
CA LEU A 48 -11.15 1.10 2.56
C LEU A 48 -11.65 1.31 3.98
N HIS A 49 -11.41 0.32 4.83
CA HIS A 49 -11.81 0.29 6.23
C HIS A 49 -10.61 0.03 7.13
N ARG A 50 -10.79 0.19 8.43
CA ARG A 50 -9.80 -0.22 9.41
C ARG A 50 -9.40 -1.68 9.22
N HIS A 51 -8.15 -1.99 9.50
CA HIS A 51 -7.66 -3.36 9.37
C HIS A 51 -8.45 -4.33 10.26
N ARG A 52 -8.63 -5.55 9.80
CA ARG A 52 -9.45 -6.59 10.45
C ARG A 52 -8.86 -7.08 11.78
N ALA A 53 -7.55 -6.97 11.98
CA ALA A 53 -6.88 -7.40 13.20
C ALA A 53 -7.28 -6.55 14.41
N ALA A 54 -7.95 -7.17 15.38
CA ALA A 54 -8.33 -6.53 16.65
C ALA A 54 -7.34 -6.79 17.78
N ASN A 55 -6.62 -7.90 17.73
CA ASN A 55 -5.64 -8.32 18.74
C ASN A 55 -4.55 -9.17 18.08
N HIS A 56 -3.49 -9.45 18.83
CA HIS A 56 -2.38 -10.27 18.35
C HIS A 56 -1.91 -11.23 19.44
N LEU A 57 -1.52 -12.44 19.01
CA LEU A 57 -0.89 -13.45 19.83
C LEU A 57 0.21 -14.15 19.03
N LEU A 58 1.39 -14.28 19.60
CA LEU A 58 2.43 -15.16 19.07
C LEU A 58 2.25 -16.55 19.69
N PHE A 59 1.90 -17.54 18.88
CA PHE A 59 1.71 -18.92 19.29
C PHE A 59 2.52 -19.86 18.41
N ASN A 60 3.39 -20.64 19.04
CA ASN A 60 4.26 -21.62 18.35
C ASN A 60 5.02 -21.04 17.14
N GLY A 61 5.50 -19.80 17.26
CA GLY A 61 6.24 -19.12 16.18
C GLY A 61 5.35 -18.50 15.08
N VAL A 62 4.03 -18.62 15.19
CA VAL A 62 3.07 -18.05 14.26
C VAL A 62 2.41 -16.82 14.88
N HIS A 63 2.38 -15.72 14.15
CA HIS A 63 1.67 -14.52 14.54
C HIS A 63 0.19 -14.67 14.18
N LEU A 64 -0.66 -14.73 15.20
CA LEU A 64 -2.11 -14.88 15.06
C LEU A 64 -2.81 -13.56 15.37
N VAL A 65 -3.82 -13.21 14.60
CA VAL A 65 -4.70 -12.06 14.83
C VAL A 65 -6.16 -12.49 14.79
N GLY A 66 -6.95 -11.92 15.70
CA GLY A 66 -8.40 -12.13 15.70
C GLY A 66 -9.08 -11.07 14.86
N ASP A 67 -10.04 -11.50 14.06
CA ASP A 67 -10.88 -10.62 13.24
C ASP A 67 -11.99 -10.00 14.11
N TRP A 68 -12.17 -8.69 14.02
CA TRP A 68 -13.19 -7.99 14.78
C TRP A 68 -14.62 -8.15 14.18
N GLU A 69 -14.72 -8.51 12.91
CA GLU A 69 -16.01 -8.60 12.21
C GLU A 69 -16.56 -10.02 12.18
N THR A 70 -15.75 -11.00 11.77
CA THR A 70 -16.21 -12.39 11.60
C THR A 70 -15.92 -13.28 12.82
N GLY A 71 -14.95 -12.88 13.67
CA GLY A 71 -14.48 -13.71 14.77
C GLY A 71 -13.50 -14.80 14.35
N ASP A 72 -13.07 -14.81 13.11
CA ASP A 72 -12.04 -15.72 12.61
C ASP A 72 -10.67 -15.37 13.16
N VAL A 73 -9.75 -16.32 13.08
CA VAL A 73 -8.34 -16.12 13.45
C VAL A 73 -7.47 -16.35 12.24
N TYR A 74 -6.65 -15.34 11.89
CA TYR A 74 -5.74 -15.38 10.77
C TYR A 74 -4.28 -15.41 11.21
N ALA A 75 -3.43 -15.97 10.38
CA ALA A 75 -1.99 -15.85 10.53
C ALA A 75 -1.49 -14.62 9.76
N LEU A 76 -0.71 -13.76 10.44
CA LEU A 76 0.06 -12.73 9.76
C LEU A 76 1.33 -13.34 9.19
N ASP A 77 1.52 -13.16 7.90
CA ASP A 77 2.68 -13.67 7.17
C ASP A 77 3.12 -12.64 6.13
N MET A 78 4.42 -12.34 6.07
CA MET A 78 4.99 -11.36 5.14
C MET A 78 5.11 -11.90 3.71
N ASP A 79 5.06 -13.22 3.54
CA ASP A 79 5.13 -13.88 2.23
C ASP A 79 3.75 -14.12 1.62
N THR A 80 2.69 -13.76 2.33
CA THR A 80 1.31 -13.81 1.84
C THR A 80 0.90 -12.43 1.33
N TYR A 81 0.46 -12.37 0.06
CA TYR A 81 0.09 -11.14 -0.64
C TYR A 81 -1.42 -10.98 -0.84
N THR A 82 -2.19 -11.79 -0.13
CA THR A 82 -3.66 -11.73 -0.12
C THR A 82 -4.18 -11.59 1.29
N ASP A 83 -5.25 -10.85 1.45
CA ASP A 83 -6.02 -10.75 2.69
C ASP A 83 -7.26 -11.62 2.54
N ASN A 84 -7.27 -12.78 3.22
CA ASN A 84 -8.32 -13.79 3.12
C ASN A 84 -8.70 -14.19 1.66
N GLY A 85 -7.70 -14.24 0.77
CA GLY A 85 -7.86 -14.58 -0.65
C GLY A 85 -7.98 -13.37 -1.59
N ASP A 86 -8.28 -12.18 -1.07
CA ASP A 86 -8.35 -10.95 -1.87
C ASP A 86 -6.97 -10.26 -1.98
N PRO A 87 -6.62 -9.70 -3.14
CA PRO A 87 -5.35 -9.01 -3.32
C PRO A 87 -5.19 -7.82 -2.37
N ILE A 88 -4.07 -7.76 -1.66
CA ILE A 88 -3.72 -6.62 -0.81
C ILE A 88 -3.39 -5.42 -1.68
N LEU A 89 -4.11 -4.32 -1.49
CA LEU A 89 -3.79 -3.03 -2.10
C LEU A 89 -2.66 -2.35 -1.33
N ARG A 90 -1.58 -2.02 -2.04
CA ARG A 90 -0.49 -1.19 -1.52
C ARG A 90 -0.54 0.15 -2.21
N LEU A 91 -0.71 1.21 -1.45
CA LEU A 91 -0.92 2.54 -1.97
C LEU A 91 0.02 3.52 -1.27
N ARG A 92 0.64 4.39 -2.07
CA ARG A 92 1.46 5.48 -1.56
C ARG A 92 1.18 6.76 -2.36
N ALA A 93 0.79 7.81 -1.65
CA ALA A 93 0.61 9.13 -2.22
C ALA A 93 1.78 10.06 -1.83
N THR A 94 2.17 10.94 -2.74
CA THR A 94 3.11 12.01 -2.42
C THR A 94 2.38 13.16 -1.71
N GLN A 95 3.14 14.00 -1.05
CA GLN A 95 2.66 15.35 -0.73
C GLN A 95 2.35 16.11 -2.02
N THR A 96 1.57 17.19 -1.90
CA THR A 96 1.32 18.07 -3.05
C THR A 96 2.63 18.69 -3.51
N LEU A 97 2.96 18.45 -4.77
CA LEU A 97 4.13 19.05 -5.41
C LEU A 97 3.68 20.33 -6.12
N GLU A 98 4.25 21.43 -5.75
CA GLU A 98 4.01 22.75 -6.33
C GLU A 98 5.33 23.48 -6.59
N ALA A 99 5.30 24.43 -7.52
CA ALA A 99 6.41 25.32 -7.84
C ALA A 99 5.90 26.76 -7.89
N GLU A 100 5.76 27.41 -6.73
CA GLU A 100 5.36 28.81 -6.60
C GLU A 100 4.15 29.21 -7.48
N GLN A 101 3.13 28.31 -7.55
CA GLN A 101 1.94 28.50 -8.38
C GLN A 101 2.20 28.40 -9.91
N GLU A 102 3.42 28.16 -10.34
CA GLU A 102 3.74 27.97 -11.75
C GLU A 102 3.25 26.62 -12.28
N ARG A 103 3.00 26.55 -13.58
CA ARG A 103 2.67 25.29 -14.24
C ARG A 103 3.92 24.49 -14.53
N VAL A 104 4.04 23.33 -13.87
CA VAL A 104 5.10 22.37 -14.11
C VAL A 104 4.66 21.36 -15.16
N PHE A 105 5.41 21.25 -16.25
CA PHE A 105 5.23 20.22 -17.25
C PHE A 105 6.04 18.98 -16.89
N VAL A 106 5.38 17.83 -16.79
CA VAL A 106 6.03 16.55 -16.50
C VAL A 106 5.92 15.65 -17.72
N SER A 107 7.04 15.46 -18.41
CA SER A 107 7.12 14.58 -19.58
C SER A 107 7.11 13.11 -19.19
N SER A 108 7.79 12.77 -18.11
CA SER A 108 7.89 11.40 -17.59
C SER A 108 8.12 11.37 -16.09
N LEU A 109 7.71 10.26 -15.48
CA LEU A 109 8.01 9.86 -14.11
C LEU A 109 8.58 8.44 -14.16
N GLN A 110 9.74 8.23 -13.58
CA GLN A 110 10.30 6.91 -13.35
C GLN A 110 10.23 6.61 -11.85
N VAL A 111 9.82 5.41 -11.52
CA VAL A 111 9.87 4.89 -10.15
C VAL A 111 11.04 3.92 -10.08
N ASP A 112 11.99 4.25 -9.21
CA ASP A 112 13.13 3.38 -8.95
C ASP A 112 12.73 2.34 -7.91
N MET A 113 12.81 1.08 -8.32
CA MET A 113 12.44 -0.06 -7.50
C MET A 113 13.19 -1.30 -7.99
N GLU A 114 13.25 -2.31 -7.17
CA GLU A 114 13.76 -3.62 -7.59
C GLU A 114 12.81 -4.24 -8.63
N THR A 115 13.37 -4.61 -9.78
CA THR A 115 12.61 -5.16 -10.90
C THR A 115 13.08 -6.58 -11.23
N GLY A 116 12.20 -7.37 -11.86
CA GLY A 116 12.54 -8.75 -12.23
C GLY A 116 12.51 -9.77 -11.10
N VAL A 117 11.86 -9.44 -9.98
CA VAL A 117 11.74 -10.29 -8.78
C VAL A 117 10.33 -10.85 -8.57
N GLY A 118 9.48 -10.77 -9.57
CA GLY A 118 8.11 -11.32 -9.50
C GLY A 118 8.07 -12.85 -9.35
N LEU A 119 6.88 -13.40 -9.27
CA LEU A 119 6.67 -14.85 -9.20
C LEU A 119 6.88 -15.49 -10.60
N ALA A 120 7.32 -16.75 -10.61
CA ALA A 120 7.50 -17.48 -11.87
C ALA A 120 6.17 -17.83 -12.55
N THR A 121 5.09 -18.02 -11.76
CA THR A 121 3.76 -18.42 -12.24
C THR A 121 2.66 -17.79 -11.36
N GLY A 122 1.45 -17.72 -11.88
CA GLY A 122 0.28 -17.19 -11.16
C GLY A 122 0.24 -15.66 -11.10
N GLN A 123 -0.55 -15.14 -10.17
CA GLN A 123 -0.63 -13.70 -9.92
C GLN A 123 0.74 -13.20 -9.45
N GLY A 124 1.27 -12.18 -10.10
CA GLY A 124 2.62 -11.65 -9.84
C GLY A 124 3.70 -12.15 -10.80
N SER A 125 3.36 -13.02 -11.77
CA SER A 125 4.30 -13.40 -12.85
C SER A 125 4.54 -12.27 -13.85
N THR A 126 3.60 -11.34 -13.98
CA THR A 126 3.70 -10.12 -14.78
C THR A 126 3.38 -8.92 -13.90
N PRO A 127 4.28 -8.54 -12.97
CA PRO A 127 3.99 -7.48 -12.03
C PRO A 127 3.91 -6.11 -12.73
N GLU A 128 2.91 -5.34 -12.37
CA GLU A 128 2.65 -4.00 -12.89
C GLU A 128 2.59 -2.99 -11.75
N LEU A 129 3.15 -1.82 -11.99
CA LEU A 129 2.98 -0.65 -11.15
C LEU A 129 1.86 0.21 -11.73
N MET A 130 0.97 0.67 -10.88
CA MET A 130 -0.14 1.52 -11.24
C MET A 130 0.11 2.95 -10.78
N LEU A 131 -0.22 3.93 -11.60
CA LEU A 131 -0.05 5.36 -11.31
C LEU A 131 -1.33 6.11 -11.65
N ARG A 132 -1.77 6.95 -10.73
CA ARG A 132 -2.71 8.04 -11.00
C ARG A 132 -2.20 9.34 -10.40
N TYR A 133 -2.72 10.46 -10.84
CA TYR A 133 -2.36 11.76 -10.29
C TYR A 133 -3.58 12.68 -10.16
N SER A 134 -3.49 13.54 -9.18
CA SER A 134 -4.43 14.64 -8.97
C SER A 134 -3.78 15.97 -9.32
N LEU A 135 -4.56 16.95 -9.76
CA LEU A 135 -4.16 18.32 -10.03
C LEU A 135 -4.86 19.34 -9.12
N ASP A 136 -5.65 18.85 -8.17
CA ASP A 136 -6.49 19.62 -7.26
C ASP A 136 -6.33 19.22 -5.78
N GLY A 137 -5.13 18.73 -5.42
CA GLY A 137 -4.82 18.37 -4.05
C GLY A 137 -5.44 17.05 -3.58
N GLY A 138 -5.82 16.15 -4.50
CA GLY A 138 -6.38 14.83 -4.17
C GLY A 138 -7.90 14.75 -4.28
N HIS A 139 -8.59 15.82 -4.68
CA HIS A 139 -10.05 15.81 -4.82
C HIS A 139 -10.54 15.05 -6.06
N SER A 140 -9.82 15.13 -7.14
CA SER A 140 -10.10 14.34 -8.35
C SER A 140 -8.83 13.66 -8.87
N TRP A 141 -9.01 12.51 -9.53
CA TRP A 141 -7.89 11.68 -9.96
C TRP A 141 -7.97 11.40 -11.47
N SER A 142 -6.80 11.34 -12.10
CA SER A 142 -6.67 10.90 -13.48
C SER A 142 -7.05 9.42 -13.62
N ASN A 143 -7.25 8.98 -14.86
CA ASN A 143 -7.32 7.54 -15.14
C ASN A 143 -6.05 6.85 -14.70
N LEU A 144 -6.19 5.61 -14.24
CA LEU A 144 -5.10 4.75 -13.85
C LEU A 144 -4.22 4.43 -15.07
N ARG A 145 -2.91 4.46 -14.88
CA ARG A 145 -1.90 4.09 -15.88
C ARG A 145 -1.07 2.96 -15.33
N THR A 146 -0.66 2.03 -16.16
CA THR A 146 0.17 0.89 -15.76
C THR A 146 1.54 0.95 -16.43
N ALA A 147 2.53 0.44 -15.72
CA ALA A 147 3.88 0.20 -16.24
C ALA A 147 4.37 -1.16 -15.73
N SER A 148 4.95 -1.94 -16.62
CA SER A 148 5.53 -3.23 -16.24
C SER A 148 6.71 -3.04 -15.29
N VAL A 149 6.81 -3.91 -14.29
CA VAL A 149 7.96 -4.02 -13.37
C VAL A 149 8.91 -5.14 -13.79
N GLY A 150 8.55 -5.89 -14.83
CA GLY A 150 9.33 -6.98 -15.38
C GLY A 150 9.04 -8.33 -14.73
N ALA A 151 8.90 -9.35 -15.57
CA ALA A 151 8.84 -10.74 -15.12
C ALA A 151 10.16 -11.17 -14.46
N VAL A 152 10.16 -12.31 -13.79
CA VAL A 152 11.36 -12.90 -13.18
C VAL A 152 12.54 -12.92 -14.14
N GLY A 153 13.68 -12.37 -13.72
CA GLY A 153 14.90 -12.24 -14.52
C GLY A 153 15.00 -10.99 -15.38
N ALA A 154 13.94 -10.17 -15.49
CA ALA A 154 13.94 -8.95 -16.28
C ALA A 154 14.45 -7.74 -15.46
N TYR A 155 15.65 -7.85 -14.90
CA TYR A 155 16.24 -6.85 -13.96
C TYR A 155 16.53 -5.47 -14.60
N GLY A 156 16.53 -5.36 -15.92
CA GLY A 156 16.72 -4.09 -16.62
C GLY A 156 15.44 -3.31 -16.92
N THR A 157 14.30 -3.80 -16.47
CA THR A 157 13.01 -3.14 -16.67
C THR A 157 12.97 -1.83 -15.90
N ARG A 158 12.32 -0.79 -16.47
CA ARG A 158 12.13 0.51 -15.80
C ARG A 158 10.65 0.80 -15.72
N ALA A 159 10.14 1.02 -14.51
CA ALA A 159 8.79 1.48 -14.29
C ALA A 159 8.68 2.96 -14.70
N LEU A 160 8.33 3.20 -15.96
CA LEU A 160 8.35 4.52 -16.59
C LEU A 160 6.99 4.90 -17.14
N PHE A 161 6.47 6.01 -16.65
CA PHE A 161 5.26 6.65 -17.13
C PHE A 161 5.59 7.87 -17.97
N ARG A 162 4.89 8.08 -19.08
CA ARG A 162 5.15 9.19 -20.01
C ARG A 162 3.88 9.99 -20.27
N ARG A 163 4.05 11.22 -20.83
CA ARG A 163 2.94 12.10 -21.22
C ARG A 163 2.03 12.45 -20.04
N LEU A 164 2.62 12.91 -18.97
CA LEU A 164 1.92 13.20 -17.72
C LEU A 164 1.30 14.60 -17.66
N GLY A 165 1.53 15.40 -18.70
CA GLY A 165 0.90 16.71 -18.86
C GLY A 165 1.46 17.77 -17.92
N GLN A 166 0.69 18.84 -17.70
CA GLN A 166 1.08 19.97 -16.87
C GLN A 166 0.07 20.24 -15.76
N GLY A 167 0.53 20.78 -14.63
CA GLY A 167 -0.31 21.16 -13.50
C GLY A 167 0.44 22.08 -12.55
N ARG A 168 -0.28 22.75 -11.65
CA ARG A 168 0.30 23.61 -10.61
C ARG A 168 0.51 22.82 -9.32
N ASN A 169 -0.54 22.16 -8.87
CA ASN A 169 -0.56 21.37 -7.65
C ASN A 169 -0.73 19.90 -8.04
N ARG A 170 0.27 19.09 -7.80
CA ARG A 170 0.21 17.70 -8.23
C ARG A 170 0.46 16.76 -7.07
N VAL A 171 -0.44 15.78 -6.94
CA VAL A 171 -0.28 14.63 -6.05
C VAL A 171 -0.14 13.40 -6.94
N TRP A 172 0.88 12.61 -6.70
CA TRP A 172 1.07 11.30 -7.32
C TRP A 172 0.60 10.22 -6.37
N GLU A 173 -0.07 9.22 -6.91
CA GLU A 173 -0.46 8.02 -6.17
C GLU A 173 -0.06 6.79 -6.96
N ILE A 174 0.66 5.90 -6.27
CA ILE A 174 1.19 4.63 -6.78
C ILE A 174 0.65 3.51 -5.92
#